data_53962cfa27f54d0638f20482431ae9d8
#
_entry.id   53962cfa27f54d0638f20482431ae9d8
#
_cell.length_a   1.000
_cell.length_b   1.000
_cell.length_c   1.000
_cell.angle_alpha   90.00
_cell.angle_beta   90.00
_cell.angle_gamma   90.00
#
_symmetry.space_group_name_H-M   'P 1'
#
loop_
_entity.id
_entity.type
_entity.pdbx_description
1 polymer ?
#
loop_
_entity_poly.entity_id
_entity_poly.type
_entity_poly.pdbx_seq_one_letter_code
_entity_poly.pdbx_strand_id
1 'polypeptide(L)'
;FTLIEVLVTLVITAIALLGFVGLQNRAQMAELEASNRVHANLLAQHMVGQIKANPTLGNVCASFSSSSWTTSSTTTCPILSTWKSLIDGNNETIGAGTSSLKVGGITKGEGCITYTASSTSSGVTTPPKYIVEVAWQGLNTSAAGGGANSCGYGEYGDDNGKHRLVSYDVYVSA
;
A
#
# COMPACT_ATOMS: atom_id res chain seq x y z
N PHE A 1 10.15 -37.79 -43.33
CA PHE A 1 10.71 -37.17 -42.13
C PHE A 1 11.95 -37.90 -41.70
N THR A 2 13.07 -37.21 -41.63
CA THR A 2 14.31 -37.80 -41.14
C THR A 2 14.36 -37.67 -39.62
N LEU A 3 15.01 -38.60 -38.93
CA LEU A 3 15.15 -38.63 -37.49
C LEU A 3 15.81 -37.34 -36.95
N ILE A 4 16.71 -36.76 -37.73
CA ILE A 4 17.37 -35.49 -37.39
C ILE A 4 16.41 -34.28 -37.46
N GLU A 5 15.45 -34.26 -38.36
CA GLU A 5 14.46 -33.21 -38.49
C GLU A 5 13.55 -33.12 -37.25
N VAL A 6 13.12 -34.28 -36.73
CA VAL A 6 12.35 -34.36 -35.46
C VAL A 6 13.20 -33.92 -34.29
N LEU A 7 14.47 -34.28 -34.23
CA LEU A 7 15.35 -33.89 -33.12
C LEU A 7 15.60 -32.38 -33.11
N VAL A 8 15.86 -31.76 -34.26
CA VAL A 8 16.06 -30.32 -34.37
C VAL A 8 14.80 -29.54 -34.01
N THR A 9 13.63 -29.98 -34.45
CA THR A 9 12.36 -29.33 -34.14
C THR A 9 12.06 -29.38 -32.63
N LEU A 10 12.34 -30.52 -31.95
CA LEU A 10 12.19 -30.67 -30.51
C LEU A 10 13.12 -29.70 -29.74
N VAL A 11 14.38 -29.58 -30.19
CA VAL A 11 15.33 -28.66 -29.54
C VAL A 11 14.87 -27.20 -29.68
N ILE A 12 14.44 -26.79 -30.88
CA ILE A 12 13.98 -25.41 -31.10
C ILE A 12 12.71 -25.09 -30.28
N THR A 13 11.76 -26.04 -30.26
CA THR A 13 10.53 -25.88 -29.46
C THR A 13 10.82 -25.82 -27.97
N ALA A 14 11.76 -26.62 -27.46
CA ALA A 14 12.15 -26.57 -26.05
C ALA A 14 12.74 -25.20 -25.66
N ILE A 15 13.64 -24.65 -26.48
CA ILE A 15 14.22 -23.30 -26.22
C ILE A 15 13.15 -22.22 -26.28
N ALA A 16 12.23 -22.28 -27.24
CA ALA A 16 11.14 -21.34 -27.38
C ALA A 16 10.21 -21.36 -26.15
N LEU A 17 9.86 -22.55 -25.64
CA LEU A 17 9.03 -22.71 -24.46
C LEU A 17 9.72 -22.18 -23.19
N LEU A 18 11.02 -22.39 -23.02
CA LEU A 18 11.78 -21.84 -21.89
C LEU A 18 11.77 -20.30 -21.91
N GLY A 19 11.95 -19.69 -23.09
CA GLY A 19 11.85 -18.24 -23.25
C GLY A 19 10.47 -17.70 -22.91
N PHE A 20 9.42 -18.39 -23.32
CA PHE A 20 8.03 -18.02 -23.05
C PHE A 20 7.70 -18.07 -21.55
N VAL A 21 8.12 -19.12 -20.83
CA VAL A 21 7.93 -19.22 -19.36
C VAL A 21 8.62 -18.07 -18.64
N GLY A 22 9.81 -17.65 -19.08
CA GLY A 22 10.51 -16.50 -18.51
C GLY A 22 9.72 -15.17 -18.64
N LEU A 23 9.06 -14.97 -19.78
CA LEU A 23 8.21 -13.79 -20.01
C LEU A 23 6.93 -13.84 -19.15
N GLN A 24 6.29 -15.01 -19.04
CA GLN A 24 5.10 -15.18 -18.19
C GLN A 24 5.37 -14.83 -16.74
N ASN A 25 6.48 -15.27 -16.16
CA ASN A 25 6.85 -14.96 -14.78
C ASN A 25 7.01 -13.45 -14.57
N ARG A 26 7.62 -12.74 -15.51
CA ARG A 26 7.75 -11.28 -15.43
C ARG A 26 6.41 -10.55 -15.54
N ALA A 27 5.54 -11.04 -16.43
CA ALA A 27 4.19 -10.48 -16.60
C ALA A 27 3.36 -10.64 -15.30
N GLN A 28 3.39 -11.82 -14.67
CA GLN A 28 2.68 -12.07 -13.40
C GLN A 28 3.20 -11.18 -12.27
N MET A 29 4.51 -10.97 -12.16
CA MET A 29 5.07 -10.05 -11.15
C MET A 29 4.60 -8.61 -11.37
N ALA A 30 4.55 -8.15 -12.62
CA ALA A 30 4.08 -6.82 -12.95
C ALA A 30 2.58 -6.65 -12.66
N GLU A 31 1.77 -7.68 -12.92
CA GLU A 31 0.34 -7.70 -12.62
C GLU A 31 0.08 -7.60 -11.11
N LEU A 32 0.79 -8.38 -10.29
CA LEU A 32 0.67 -8.33 -8.83
C LEU A 32 1.07 -6.95 -8.28
N GLU A 33 2.15 -6.36 -8.78
CA GLU A 33 2.56 -5.01 -8.38
C GLU A 33 1.50 -3.96 -8.76
N ALA A 34 0.95 -4.05 -9.96
CA ALA A 34 -0.13 -3.17 -10.42
C ALA A 34 -1.40 -3.34 -9.56
N SER A 35 -1.76 -4.57 -9.22
CA SER A 35 -2.90 -4.88 -8.35
C SER A 35 -2.73 -4.25 -6.97
N ASN A 36 -1.58 -4.43 -6.32
CA ASN A 36 -1.30 -3.81 -5.02
C ASN A 36 -1.40 -2.28 -5.08
N ARG A 37 -0.91 -1.67 -6.16
CA ARG A 37 -1.00 -0.22 -6.35
C ARG A 37 -2.45 0.27 -6.49
N VAL A 38 -3.28 -0.47 -7.22
CA VAL A 38 -4.72 -0.14 -7.36
C VAL A 38 -5.41 -0.26 -6.02
N HIS A 39 -5.17 -1.32 -5.26
CA HIS A 39 -5.73 -1.51 -3.92
C HIS A 39 -5.30 -0.39 -2.96
N ALA A 40 -4.01 -0.01 -2.96
CA ALA A 40 -3.51 1.09 -2.14
C ALA A 40 -4.20 2.41 -2.48
N ASN A 41 -4.37 2.71 -3.77
CA ASN A 41 -5.10 3.90 -4.21
C ASN A 41 -6.55 3.91 -3.72
N LEU A 42 -7.28 2.80 -3.85
CA LEU A 42 -8.66 2.68 -3.40
C LEU A 42 -8.78 2.89 -1.89
N LEU A 43 -7.88 2.29 -1.10
CA LEU A 43 -7.87 2.43 0.35
C LEU A 43 -7.53 3.86 0.78
N ALA A 44 -6.58 4.50 0.11
CA ALA A 44 -6.24 5.90 0.36
C ALA A 44 -7.43 6.82 0.02
N GLN A 45 -8.06 6.63 -1.15
CA GLN A 45 -9.25 7.41 -1.55
C GLN A 45 -10.44 7.19 -0.62
N HIS A 46 -10.65 5.96 -0.13
CA HIS A 46 -11.66 5.66 0.88
C HIS A 46 -11.45 6.51 2.13
N MET A 47 -10.22 6.58 2.65
CA MET A 47 -9.90 7.41 3.82
C MET A 47 -10.04 8.90 3.53
N VAL A 48 -9.62 9.38 2.36
CA VAL A 48 -9.85 10.76 1.91
C VAL A 48 -11.34 11.11 1.92
N GLY A 49 -12.20 10.19 1.46
CA GLY A 49 -13.65 10.34 1.51
C GLY A 49 -14.18 10.48 2.94
N GLN A 50 -13.69 9.65 3.85
CA GLN A 50 -14.05 9.70 5.28
C GLN A 50 -13.63 11.02 5.94
N ILE A 51 -12.43 11.52 5.64
CA ILE A 51 -11.92 12.81 6.15
C ILE A 51 -12.79 13.96 5.64
N LYS A 52 -13.15 13.96 4.36
CA LYS A 52 -14.01 15.00 3.77
C LYS A 52 -15.44 14.97 4.33
N ALA A 53 -15.96 13.79 4.62
CA ALA A 53 -17.28 13.63 5.24
C ALA A 53 -17.31 14.09 6.71
N ASN A 54 -16.19 13.99 7.41
CA ASN A 54 -16.04 14.36 8.81
C ASN A 54 -14.81 15.25 9.05
N PRO A 55 -14.87 16.53 8.76
CA PRO A 55 -13.73 17.46 8.89
C PRO A 55 -13.16 17.56 10.31
N THR A 56 -13.98 17.27 11.32
CA THR A 56 -13.59 17.28 12.74
C THR A 56 -12.79 16.05 13.19
N LEU A 57 -12.66 15.04 12.35
CA LEU A 57 -11.85 13.83 12.62
C LEU A 57 -10.41 14.17 13.02
N GLY A 58 -9.84 15.25 12.48
CA GLY A 58 -8.52 15.72 12.82
C GLY A 58 -8.35 16.10 14.27
N ASN A 59 -9.39 16.64 14.90
CA ASN A 59 -9.33 17.04 16.31
C ASN A 59 -9.41 15.83 17.25
N VAL A 60 -10.08 14.76 16.82
CA VAL A 60 -10.27 13.53 17.62
C VAL A 60 -9.14 12.51 17.35
N CYS A 61 -8.63 12.51 16.11
CA CYS A 61 -7.61 11.56 15.64
C CYS A 61 -6.24 12.22 15.40
N ALA A 62 -6.03 13.45 15.86
CA ALA A 62 -4.86 14.29 15.59
C ALA A 62 -3.53 13.78 16.18
N SER A 63 -3.53 12.70 16.93
CA SER A 63 -2.31 12.13 17.54
C SER A 63 -1.48 11.24 16.62
N PHE A 64 -1.68 11.32 15.30
CA PHE A 64 -0.90 10.55 14.32
C PHE A 64 0.35 11.32 13.89
N SER A 65 1.24 11.52 14.82
CA SER A 65 2.61 11.89 14.53
C SER A 65 3.40 10.61 14.28
N SER A 66 3.73 10.40 13.02
CA SER A 66 4.84 9.57 12.51
C SER A 66 4.96 8.11 13.00
N SER A 67 4.93 7.20 12.05
CA SER A 67 5.68 5.94 11.97
C SER A 67 5.38 4.78 12.91
N SER A 68 4.34 4.79 13.71
CA SER A 68 3.98 3.57 14.43
C SER A 68 2.47 3.49 14.64
N TRP A 69 1.82 2.61 13.90
CA TRP A 69 0.50 2.11 14.22
C TRP A 69 0.60 1.23 15.47
N THR A 70 0.72 1.85 16.63
CA THR A 70 0.52 1.12 17.85
C THR A 70 -0.97 0.91 18.03
N THR A 71 -1.37 -0.32 18.26
CA THR A 71 -2.74 -0.77 18.55
C THR A 71 -3.42 0.01 19.68
N SER A 72 -2.67 0.80 20.42
CA SER A 72 -3.16 1.66 21.52
C SER A 72 -3.91 2.92 21.05
N SER A 73 -3.68 3.41 19.83
CA SER A 73 -4.36 4.63 19.30
C SER A 73 -5.70 4.34 18.65
N THR A 74 -6.04 3.09 18.40
CA THR A 74 -7.27 2.68 17.70
C THR A 74 -8.53 2.82 18.55
N THR A 75 -8.42 2.85 19.86
CA THR A 75 -9.57 2.98 20.77
C THR A 75 -10.25 4.33 20.69
N THR A 76 -9.53 5.38 20.31
CA THR A 76 -10.08 6.74 20.19
C THR A 76 -10.62 7.03 18.78
N CYS A 77 -10.29 6.20 17.79
CA CYS A 77 -10.61 6.42 16.38
C CYS A 77 -11.12 5.16 15.69
N PRO A 78 -12.42 4.82 15.79
CA PRO A 78 -13.01 3.60 15.19
C PRO A 78 -12.79 3.52 13.67
N ILE A 79 -12.79 4.67 12.97
CA ILE A 79 -12.59 4.73 11.52
C ILE A 79 -11.20 4.21 11.12
N LEU A 80 -10.19 4.47 11.93
CA LEU A 80 -8.83 4.01 11.65
C LEU A 80 -8.66 2.52 11.90
N SER A 81 -9.34 1.96 12.91
CA SER A 81 -9.32 0.53 13.16
C SER A 81 -9.96 -0.24 11.99
N THR A 82 -11.05 0.28 11.45
CA THR A 82 -11.71 -0.27 10.26
C THR A 82 -10.80 -0.17 9.02
N TRP A 83 -10.17 0.99 8.82
CA TRP A 83 -9.27 1.18 7.69
C TRP A 83 -8.03 0.28 7.78
N LYS A 84 -7.45 0.16 8.98
CA LYS A 84 -6.35 -0.79 9.21
C LYS A 84 -6.76 -2.22 8.90
N SER A 85 -7.94 -2.62 9.31
CA SER A 85 -8.51 -3.93 9.02
C SER A 85 -8.66 -4.18 7.52
N LEU A 86 -9.02 -3.15 6.74
CA LEU A 86 -9.06 -3.22 5.27
C LEU A 86 -7.66 -3.36 4.66
N ILE A 87 -6.67 -2.62 5.16
CA ILE A 87 -5.29 -2.70 4.71
C ILE A 87 -4.69 -4.08 5.00
N ASP A 88 -4.92 -4.61 6.20
CA ASP A 88 -4.43 -5.91 6.65
C ASP A 88 -5.16 -7.11 6.01
N GLY A 89 -6.31 -6.88 5.35
CA GLY A 89 -7.17 -7.94 4.82
C GLY A 89 -7.94 -8.72 5.88
N ASN A 90 -8.20 -8.13 7.03
CA ASN A 90 -8.87 -8.79 8.16
C ASN A 90 -10.39 -8.98 7.97
N ASN A 91 -10.97 -8.37 6.94
CA ASN A 91 -12.42 -8.44 6.70
C ASN A 91 -12.86 -9.78 6.10
N GLU A 92 -11.95 -10.49 5.46
CA GLU A 92 -12.20 -11.80 4.88
C GLU A 92 -11.15 -12.79 5.42
N THR A 93 -11.61 -13.82 6.12
CA THR A 93 -10.73 -14.89 6.61
C THR A 93 -11.15 -16.22 6.01
N ILE A 94 -10.19 -16.95 5.44
CA ILE A 94 -10.40 -18.33 4.99
C ILE A 94 -9.87 -19.27 6.07
N GLY A 95 -10.73 -20.10 6.62
CA GLY A 95 -10.42 -21.04 7.70
C GLY A 95 -11.00 -20.65 9.04
N ALA A 96 -10.99 -21.57 9.98
CA ALA A 96 -11.50 -21.38 11.33
C ALA A 96 -10.37 -21.54 12.36
N GLY A 97 -10.40 -20.71 13.41
CA GLY A 97 -9.47 -20.78 14.54
C GLY A 97 -8.16 -20.04 14.31
N THR A 98 -7.08 -20.46 14.99
CA THR A 98 -5.76 -19.80 14.98
C THR A 98 -5.01 -19.87 13.66
N SER A 99 -5.50 -20.64 12.69
CA SER A 99 -4.90 -20.81 11.35
C SER A 99 -5.70 -20.10 10.25
N SER A 100 -6.52 -19.09 10.59
CA SER A 100 -7.23 -18.31 9.57
C SER A 100 -6.26 -17.47 8.74
N LEU A 101 -6.33 -17.63 7.42
CA LEU A 101 -5.60 -16.78 6.47
C LEU A 101 -6.41 -15.50 6.22
N LYS A 102 -5.76 -14.36 6.37
CA LYS A 102 -6.30 -13.06 5.99
C LYS A 102 -6.26 -12.92 4.46
N VAL A 103 -7.36 -12.48 3.87
CA VAL A 103 -7.51 -12.37 2.42
C VAL A 103 -7.90 -10.94 2.05
N GLY A 104 -7.37 -10.45 0.92
CA GLY A 104 -7.76 -9.16 0.36
C GLY A 104 -6.96 -7.96 0.88
N GLY A 105 -5.97 -8.17 1.73
CA GLY A 105 -5.05 -7.12 2.17
C GLY A 105 -3.93 -6.84 1.16
N ILE A 106 -3.23 -5.74 1.39
CA ILE A 106 -2.01 -5.39 0.66
C ILE A 106 -0.82 -6.08 1.33
N THR A 107 0.15 -6.54 0.55
CA THR A 107 1.35 -7.23 1.08
C THR A 107 2.11 -6.32 2.04
N LYS A 108 2.13 -6.67 3.33
CA LYS A 108 2.69 -5.86 4.41
C LYS A 108 2.21 -4.40 4.33
N GLY A 109 0.90 -4.21 4.13
CA GLY A 109 0.31 -2.88 4.00
C GLY A 109 0.41 -2.08 5.30
N GLU A 110 0.74 -0.81 5.18
CA GLU A 110 0.73 0.15 6.27
C GLU A 110 0.03 1.43 5.83
N GLY A 111 -0.80 2.00 6.70
CA GLY A 111 -1.50 3.23 6.43
C GLY A 111 -1.19 4.27 7.49
N CYS A 112 -0.90 5.49 7.08
CA CYS A 112 -0.59 6.60 7.97
C CYS A 112 -1.41 7.82 7.60
N ILE A 113 -1.75 8.62 8.61
CA ILE A 113 -2.41 9.91 8.42
C ILE A 113 -1.66 10.95 9.23
N THR A 114 -1.19 11.98 8.57
CA THR A 114 -0.56 13.13 9.22
C THR A 114 -1.51 14.33 9.14
N TYR A 115 -1.76 14.97 10.27
CA TYR A 115 -2.58 16.18 10.35
C TYR A 115 -1.72 17.41 10.62
N THR A 116 -1.94 18.45 9.86
CA THR A 116 -1.36 19.76 10.10
C THR A 116 -2.50 20.75 10.34
N ALA A 117 -2.52 21.37 11.52
CA ALA A 117 -3.53 22.34 11.88
C ALA A 117 -3.47 23.60 10.99
N SER A 118 -4.59 24.33 10.90
CA SER A 118 -4.61 25.64 10.27
C SER A 118 -3.61 26.58 10.97
N SER A 119 -2.90 27.37 10.20
CA SER A 119 -1.99 28.38 10.73
C SER A 119 -2.22 29.73 10.03
N THR A 120 -2.14 30.81 10.80
CA THR A 120 -2.22 32.18 10.25
C THR A 120 -0.86 32.82 10.40
N SER A 121 -0.26 33.20 9.28
CA SER A 121 1.00 33.95 9.24
C SER A 121 0.86 35.15 8.32
N SER A 122 1.22 36.33 8.80
CA SER A 122 1.18 37.59 8.03
C SER A 122 -0.19 37.87 7.38
N GLY A 123 -1.28 37.49 8.07
CA GLY A 123 -2.65 37.72 7.56
C GLY A 123 -3.14 36.71 6.54
N VAL A 124 -2.33 35.72 6.20
CA VAL A 124 -2.71 34.58 5.33
C VAL A 124 -3.00 33.37 6.19
N THR A 125 -4.23 32.87 6.12
CA THR A 125 -4.65 31.65 6.82
C THR A 125 -4.50 30.46 5.88
N THR A 126 -3.65 29.50 6.25
CA THR A 126 -3.56 28.20 5.55
C THR A 126 -4.61 27.27 6.15
N PRO A 127 -5.43 26.58 5.33
CA PRO A 127 -6.41 25.62 5.84
C PRO A 127 -5.71 24.40 6.46
N PRO A 128 -6.41 23.68 7.34
CA PRO A 128 -5.90 22.43 7.87
C PRO A 128 -5.69 21.40 6.76
N LYS A 129 -4.62 20.66 6.87
CA LYS A 129 -4.17 19.69 5.86
C LYS A 129 -4.03 18.30 6.48
N TYR A 130 -4.54 17.30 5.78
CA TYR A 130 -4.27 15.89 6.05
C TYR A 130 -3.41 15.33 4.94
N ILE A 131 -2.44 14.50 5.31
CA ILE A 131 -1.68 13.68 4.37
C ILE A 131 -2.07 12.23 4.68
N VAL A 132 -2.68 11.57 3.70
CA VAL A 132 -3.07 10.16 3.78
C VAL A 132 -2.08 9.35 2.96
N GLU A 133 -1.38 8.45 3.62
CA GLU A 133 -0.37 7.60 3.00
C GLU A 133 -0.72 6.13 3.18
N VAL A 134 -0.54 5.35 2.12
CA VAL A 134 -0.60 3.90 2.14
C VAL A 134 0.69 3.36 1.56
N ALA A 135 1.41 2.61 2.36
CA ALA A 135 2.67 1.97 1.98
C ALA A 135 2.49 0.45 1.87
N TRP A 136 3.30 -0.19 1.03
CA TRP A 136 3.34 -1.65 0.90
C TRP A 136 4.69 -2.16 0.43
N GLN A 137 4.90 -3.46 0.60
CA GLN A 137 6.10 -4.12 0.12
C GLN A 137 5.97 -4.48 -1.37
N GLY A 138 6.78 -3.87 -2.22
CA GLY A 138 6.92 -4.27 -3.62
C GLY A 138 7.65 -5.60 -3.79
N LEU A 139 7.41 -6.28 -4.91
CA LEU A 139 8.06 -7.55 -5.25
C LEU A 139 9.54 -7.36 -5.61
N ASN A 140 9.84 -6.31 -6.34
CA ASN A 140 11.19 -6.00 -6.81
C ASN A 140 11.77 -4.79 -6.07
N THR A 141 13.08 -4.75 -5.93
CA THR A 141 13.78 -3.57 -5.46
C THR A 141 13.71 -2.47 -6.52
N SER A 142 13.42 -1.24 -6.10
CA SER A 142 13.50 -0.03 -6.93
C SER A 142 14.10 1.09 -6.08
N ALA A 143 14.25 2.28 -6.64
CA ALA A 143 14.55 3.44 -5.81
C ALA A 143 13.51 3.55 -4.69
N ALA A 144 13.97 3.80 -3.45
CA ALA A 144 13.10 3.88 -2.28
C ALA A 144 11.98 4.90 -2.52
N GLY A 145 10.76 4.48 -2.28
CA GLY A 145 9.60 5.36 -2.29
C GLY A 145 9.52 6.11 -0.96
N GLY A 146 9.71 7.41 -0.98
CA GLY A 146 9.60 8.25 0.22
C GLY A 146 10.90 8.41 1.03
N GLY A 147 10.94 9.47 1.84
CA GLY A 147 12.05 9.79 2.74
C GLY A 147 11.88 9.17 4.13
N ALA A 148 12.80 9.47 5.05
CA ALA A 148 12.86 8.94 6.41
C ALA A 148 11.59 9.17 7.25
N ASN A 149 10.70 10.06 6.85
CA ASN A 149 9.43 10.35 7.53
C ASN A 149 8.19 9.82 6.80
N SER A 150 8.36 9.04 5.73
CA SER A 150 7.24 8.45 5.01
C SER A 150 6.67 7.24 5.75
N CYS A 151 5.38 6.97 5.52
CA CYS A 151 4.68 5.82 6.07
C CYS A 151 5.43 4.52 5.78
N GLY A 152 5.65 3.67 6.79
CA GLY A 152 6.32 2.38 6.63
C GLY A 152 7.81 2.44 6.31
N TYR A 153 8.48 3.58 6.54
CA TYR A 153 9.91 3.69 6.34
C TYR A 153 10.69 2.73 7.27
N GLY A 154 11.61 1.96 6.70
CA GLY A 154 12.39 0.97 7.44
C GLY A 154 11.78 -0.43 7.53
N GLU A 155 10.51 -0.62 7.16
CA GLU A 155 9.80 -1.89 7.28
C GLU A 155 9.99 -2.84 6.07
N TYR A 156 10.52 -2.33 4.95
CA TYR A 156 10.51 -3.03 3.66
C TYR A 156 11.91 -3.41 3.12
N GLY A 157 12.77 -3.90 4.00
CA GLY A 157 14.12 -4.39 3.66
C GLY A 157 15.22 -3.41 4.03
N ASP A 158 16.46 -3.88 3.98
CA ASP A 158 17.65 -3.20 4.54
C ASP A 158 17.86 -1.79 3.98
N ASP A 159 17.56 -1.57 2.69
CA ASP A 159 17.72 -0.26 2.03
C ASP A 159 16.37 0.41 1.69
N ASN A 160 15.28 -0.05 2.29
CA ASN A 160 13.93 0.39 1.92
C ASN A 160 13.61 0.26 0.41
N GLY A 161 14.39 -0.54 -0.32
CA GLY A 161 14.30 -0.65 -1.77
C GLY A 161 13.01 -1.30 -2.27
N LYS A 162 12.27 -1.98 -1.39
CA LYS A 162 10.95 -2.55 -1.69
C LYS A 162 9.81 -1.70 -1.22
N HIS A 163 10.08 -0.53 -0.64
CA HIS A 163 9.06 0.41 -0.19
C HIS A 163 8.31 1.01 -1.38
N ARG A 164 6.99 0.91 -1.35
CA ARG A 164 6.06 1.54 -2.28
C ARG A 164 5.11 2.40 -1.48
N LEU A 165 4.76 3.55 -2.02
CA LEU A 165 3.96 4.55 -1.33
C LEU A 165 2.98 5.21 -2.29
N VAL A 166 1.77 5.44 -1.80
CA VAL A 166 0.78 6.35 -2.39
C VAL A 166 0.43 7.39 -1.34
N SER A 167 0.48 8.66 -1.69
CA SER A 167 0.21 9.79 -0.81
C SER A 167 -0.84 10.73 -1.43
N TYR A 168 -1.79 11.18 -0.60
CA TYR A 168 -2.81 12.15 -0.97
C TYR A 168 -2.84 13.30 0.04
N ASP A 169 -2.75 14.53 -0.48
CA ASP A 169 -2.95 15.75 0.28
C ASP A 169 -4.42 16.14 0.26
N VAL A 170 -5.02 16.30 1.43
CA VAL A 170 -6.42 16.67 1.61
C VAL A 170 -6.50 17.95 2.42
N TYR A 171 -7.01 19.02 1.80
CA TYR A 171 -7.33 20.26 2.49
C TYR A 171 -8.81 20.25 2.87
N VAL A 172 -9.09 20.63 4.10
CA VAL A 172 -10.45 20.69 4.61
C VAL A 172 -10.78 22.14 4.91
N SER A 173 -11.90 22.63 4.36
CA SER A 173 -12.43 23.95 4.73
C SER A 173 -12.94 23.88 6.17
N ALA A 174 -12.51 24.85 6.98
CA ALA A 174 -13.05 25.06 8.34
C ALA A 174 -14.49 25.55 8.28
#